data_8bb1ffb301bce3a151062c66f9aa6851
#
_entry.id   8bb1ffb301bce3a151062c66f9aa6851
#
_cell.length_a   1.000
_cell.length_b   1.000
_cell.length_c   1.000
_cell.angle_alpha   90.00
_cell.angle_beta   90.00
_cell.angle_gamma   90.00
#
_symmetry.space_group_name_H-M   'P 1'
#
loop_
_entity.id
_entity.type
_entity.pdbx_description
1 polymer ?
#
loop_
_entity_poly.entity_id
_entity_poly.type
_entity_poly.pdbx_seq_one_letter_code
_entity_poly.pdbx_strand_id
1 'polypeptide(L)'
;MKLTTIIPVHNAEKYITATLDSVLKQDLGNPEELEVICVDDASTDASVALIKDYQQKDSRIRLFLNEKTRFAGACRNKGIEEAHGDYLHFLDADDLVEKGAYQKYLSIAEQAGADMVKGCAVCFDNETGELSDTPLFALSDVPAECFDKVLNFHQAPEIFSHISVVPWNAIYKRKFILEKGLRFNNLICVNDRSFYSEAVFTANRIWLTQDRKSTRLNSSHE
;
A
#
# COMPACT_ATOMS: atom_id res chain seq x y z
N MET A 1 -8.42 15.93 1.19
CA MET A 1 -7.41 14.91 1.53
C MET A 1 -7.18 14.04 0.32
N LYS A 2 -5.95 13.89 -0.15
CA LYS A 2 -5.67 13.16 -1.41
C LYS A 2 -5.37 11.69 -1.18
N LEU A 3 -4.59 11.35 -0.15
CA LEU A 3 -4.14 9.97 0.08
C LEU A 3 -4.36 9.54 1.53
N THR A 4 -4.90 8.34 1.70
CA THR A 4 -4.90 7.62 2.97
C THR A 4 -3.98 6.41 2.86
N THR A 5 -2.96 6.33 3.73
CA THR A 5 -2.15 5.13 3.91
C THR A 5 -2.73 4.30 5.05
N ILE A 6 -3.07 3.05 4.77
CA ILE A 6 -3.67 2.11 5.73
C ILE A 6 -2.62 1.07 6.11
N ILE A 7 -2.32 0.98 7.41
CA ILE A 7 -1.28 0.13 7.97
C ILE A 7 -1.90 -0.85 8.97
N PRO A 8 -2.07 -2.15 8.62
CA PRO A 8 -2.38 -3.17 9.60
C PRO A 8 -1.17 -3.40 10.50
N VAL A 9 -1.39 -3.46 11.81
CA VAL A 9 -0.30 -3.58 12.79
C VAL A 9 -0.55 -4.78 13.70
N HIS A 10 0.44 -5.67 13.84
CA HIS A 10 0.45 -6.73 14.85
C HIS A 10 1.87 -7.05 15.25
N ASN A 11 2.23 -6.72 16.51
CA ASN A 11 3.56 -6.95 17.09
C ASN A 11 4.71 -6.42 16.20
N ALA A 12 4.63 -5.15 15.81
CA ALA A 12 5.55 -4.49 14.88
C ALA A 12 6.48 -3.48 15.56
N GLU A 13 6.75 -3.59 16.88
CA GLU A 13 7.53 -2.61 17.65
C GLU A 13 8.91 -2.31 17.06
N LYS A 14 9.52 -3.29 16.37
CA LYS A 14 10.85 -3.14 15.77
C LYS A 14 10.83 -2.28 14.49
N TYR A 15 9.70 -2.19 13.79
CA TYR A 15 9.62 -1.65 12.42
C TYR A 15 8.73 -0.43 12.30
N ILE A 16 7.63 -0.37 13.06
CA ILE A 16 6.54 0.60 12.88
C ILE A 16 7.03 2.06 12.87
N THR A 17 8.05 2.40 13.64
CA THR A 17 8.60 3.76 13.65
C THR A 17 9.25 4.14 12.33
N ALA A 18 10.02 3.23 11.73
CA ALA A 18 10.65 3.45 10.42
C ALA A 18 9.58 3.54 9.31
N THR A 19 8.55 2.69 9.38
CA THR A 19 7.41 2.72 8.46
C THR A 19 6.69 4.05 8.54
N LEU A 20 6.30 4.51 9.74
CA LEU A 20 5.64 5.80 9.93
C LEU A 20 6.51 6.97 9.46
N ASP A 21 7.80 6.96 9.79
CA ASP A 21 8.75 7.96 9.33
C ASP A 21 8.80 8.06 7.80
N SER A 22 8.82 6.91 7.11
CA SER A 22 8.87 6.88 5.64
C SER A 22 7.62 7.47 5.00
N VAL A 23 6.45 7.24 5.61
CA VAL A 23 5.15 7.77 5.16
C VAL A 23 5.02 9.25 5.47
N LEU A 24 5.34 9.68 6.69
CA LEU A 24 5.17 11.08 7.14
C LEU A 24 6.14 12.04 6.44
N LYS A 25 7.29 11.54 5.95
CA LYS A 25 8.27 12.30 5.17
C LYS A 25 7.89 12.48 3.69
N GLN A 26 6.77 11.91 3.24
CA GLN A 26 6.27 12.14 1.89
C GLN A 26 5.76 13.58 1.75
N ASP A 27 6.22 14.26 0.70
CA ASP A 27 5.82 15.63 0.39
C ASP A 27 4.71 15.62 -0.67
N LEU A 28 3.51 16.00 -0.29
CA LEU A 28 2.36 16.17 -1.20
C LEU A 28 2.07 17.65 -1.51
N GLY A 29 2.96 18.55 -1.09
CA GLY A 29 2.76 20.00 -1.20
C GLY A 29 1.94 20.59 -0.05
N ASN A 30 0.92 19.89 0.42
CA ASN A 30 0.15 20.24 1.63
C ASN A 30 0.12 19.01 2.56
N PRO A 31 0.66 19.12 3.78
CA PRO A 31 0.65 18.00 4.75
C PRO A 31 -0.75 17.45 5.05
N GLU A 32 -1.79 18.29 5.01
CA GLU A 32 -3.18 17.89 5.25
C GLU A 32 -3.75 16.97 4.14
N GLU A 33 -3.04 16.82 3.02
CA GLU A 33 -3.43 15.90 1.95
C GLU A 33 -3.09 14.44 2.23
N LEU A 34 -2.28 14.14 3.26
CA LEU A 34 -1.94 12.80 3.71
C LEU A 34 -2.67 12.44 5.01
N GLU A 35 -3.32 11.30 5.03
CA GLU A 35 -3.87 10.62 6.21
C GLU A 35 -3.17 9.30 6.41
N VAL A 36 -2.87 8.93 7.66
CA VAL A 36 -2.30 7.63 8.04
C VAL A 36 -3.25 6.95 9.01
N ILE A 37 -3.78 5.80 8.63
CA ILE A 37 -4.64 4.97 9.47
C ILE A 37 -3.87 3.73 9.88
N CYS A 38 -3.52 3.64 11.17
CA CYS A 38 -3.01 2.43 11.78
C CYS A 38 -4.17 1.64 12.39
N VAL A 39 -4.29 0.36 12.07
CA VAL A 39 -5.27 -0.53 12.68
C VAL A 39 -4.51 -1.65 13.39
N ASP A 40 -4.46 -1.54 14.72
CA ASP A 40 -3.79 -2.51 15.57
C ASP A 40 -4.65 -3.77 15.76
N ASP A 41 -4.05 -4.92 15.51
CA ASP A 41 -4.71 -6.23 15.58
C ASP A 41 -4.37 -6.96 16.89
N ALA A 42 -4.67 -6.32 18.03
CA ALA A 42 -4.42 -6.83 19.38
C ALA A 42 -2.92 -7.13 19.63
N SER A 43 -2.05 -6.17 19.35
CA SER A 43 -0.62 -6.27 19.67
C SER A 43 -0.38 -6.37 21.18
N THR A 44 0.64 -7.16 21.55
CA THR A 44 1.06 -7.39 22.93
C THR A 44 2.42 -6.77 23.27
N ASP A 45 3.09 -6.21 22.26
CA ASP A 45 4.38 -5.52 22.35
C ASP A 45 4.21 -3.99 22.48
N ALA A 46 5.26 -3.21 22.26
CA ALA A 46 5.23 -1.76 22.35
C ALA A 46 4.59 -1.04 21.14
N SER A 47 4.10 -1.75 20.11
CA SER A 47 3.58 -1.14 18.87
C SER A 47 2.56 -0.04 19.12
N VAL A 48 1.54 -0.32 19.95
CA VAL A 48 0.47 0.65 20.26
C VAL A 48 1.01 1.89 20.96
N ALA A 49 1.95 1.73 21.90
CA ALA A 49 2.57 2.85 22.60
C ALA A 49 3.36 3.75 21.64
N LEU A 50 4.15 3.16 20.76
CA LEU A 50 4.91 3.88 19.73
C LEU A 50 4.00 4.66 18.78
N ILE A 51 2.92 4.06 18.29
CA ILE A 51 1.98 4.75 17.41
C ILE A 51 1.29 5.92 18.12
N LYS A 52 0.90 5.74 19.38
CA LYS A 52 0.33 6.83 20.21
C LYS A 52 1.28 8.00 20.40
N ASP A 53 2.57 7.74 20.57
CA ASP A 53 3.59 8.79 20.66
C ASP A 53 3.71 9.58 19.35
N TYR A 54 3.61 8.89 18.21
CA TYR A 54 3.57 9.55 16.90
C TYR A 54 2.28 10.35 16.72
N GLN A 55 1.12 9.82 17.10
CA GLN A 55 -0.17 10.48 17.00
C GLN A 55 -0.24 11.78 17.81
N GLN A 56 0.45 11.85 18.96
CA GLN A 56 0.54 13.08 19.75
C GLN A 56 1.35 14.18 19.03
N LYS A 57 2.28 13.81 18.17
CA LYS A 57 3.18 14.73 17.46
C LYS A 57 2.67 15.09 16.06
N ASP A 58 1.83 14.23 15.47
CA ASP A 58 1.36 14.38 14.10
C ASP A 58 -0.12 14.01 13.99
N SER A 59 -0.95 15.03 13.75
CA SER A 59 -2.42 14.90 13.67
C SER A 59 -2.91 14.11 12.45
N ARG A 60 -2.03 13.82 11.48
CA ARG A 60 -2.36 12.99 10.31
C ARG A 60 -2.57 11.52 10.67
N ILE A 61 -2.11 11.08 11.85
CA ILE A 61 -2.19 9.68 12.28
C ILE A 61 -3.48 9.44 13.06
N ARG A 62 -4.21 8.41 12.66
CA ARG A 62 -5.38 7.88 13.36
C ARG A 62 -5.12 6.42 13.72
N LEU A 63 -5.35 6.06 14.97
CA LEU A 63 -5.15 4.71 15.49
C LEU A 63 -6.49 4.08 15.87
N PHE A 64 -6.74 2.88 15.37
CA PHE A 64 -7.85 2.02 15.73
C PHE A 64 -7.33 0.75 16.38
N LEU A 65 -7.99 0.28 17.43
CA LEU A 65 -7.58 -0.90 18.20
C LEU A 65 -8.64 -2.00 18.06
N ASN A 66 -8.21 -3.20 17.68
CA ASN A 66 -9.04 -4.39 17.78
C ASN A 66 -8.89 -5.02 19.17
N GLU A 67 -9.99 -5.43 19.79
CA GLU A 67 -9.97 -6.12 21.09
C GLU A 67 -9.39 -7.55 20.99
N LYS A 68 -9.42 -8.14 19.82
CA LYS A 68 -8.90 -9.47 19.50
C LYS A 68 -8.43 -9.53 18.07
N THR A 69 -7.50 -10.44 17.79
CA THR A 69 -6.95 -10.64 16.45
C THR A 69 -8.03 -10.95 15.41
N ARG A 70 -7.99 -10.23 14.30
CA ARG A 70 -8.89 -10.35 13.14
C ARG A 70 -8.13 -10.49 11.83
N PHE A 71 -6.81 -10.51 11.89
CA PHE A 71 -5.85 -10.58 10.77
C PHE A 71 -5.82 -9.33 9.87
N ALA A 72 -4.75 -9.21 9.10
CA ALA A 72 -4.46 -8.02 8.30
C ALA A 72 -5.58 -7.64 7.32
N GLY A 73 -6.31 -8.61 6.76
CA GLY A 73 -7.43 -8.35 5.85
C GLY A 73 -8.54 -7.55 6.51
N ALA A 74 -8.93 -7.91 7.74
CA ALA A 74 -9.94 -7.18 8.50
C ALA A 74 -9.47 -5.78 8.88
N CYS A 75 -8.18 -5.63 9.23
CA CYS A 75 -7.58 -4.33 9.54
C CYS A 75 -7.58 -3.41 8.32
N ARG A 76 -7.23 -3.94 7.13
CA ARG A 76 -7.29 -3.17 5.88
C ARG A 76 -8.73 -2.77 5.54
N ASN A 77 -9.71 -3.66 5.74
CA ASN A 77 -11.13 -3.34 5.54
C ASN A 77 -11.61 -2.23 6.48
N LYS A 78 -11.22 -2.29 7.75
CA LYS A 78 -11.50 -1.20 8.71
C LYS A 78 -10.89 0.11 8.24
N GLY A 79 -9.65 0.08 7.75
CA GLY A 79 -9.00 1.25 7.15
C GLY A 79 -9.75 1.81 5.94
N ILE A 80 -10.29 0.97 5.04
CA ILE A 80 -11.12 1.40 3.90
C ILE A 80 -12.37 2.14 4.37
N GLU A 81 -13.02 1.65 5.42
CA GLU A 81 -14.25 2.26 5.99
C GLU A 81 -13.97 3.63 6.59
N GLU A 82 -12.85 3.79 7.27
CA GLU A 82 -12.47 5.01 8.00
C GLU A 82 -11.73 6.05 7.14
N ALA A 83 -11.26 5.67 5.95
CA ALA A 83 -10.44 6.52 5.09
C ALA A 83 -11.22 7.71 4.50
N HIS A 84 -10.56 8.86 4.44
CA HIS A 84 -11.09 10.08 3.82
C HIS A 84 -10.40 10.47 2.51
N GLY A 85 -9.23 9.88 2.20
CA GLY A 85 -8.48 10.18 0.98
C GLY A 85 -9.21 9.78 -0.30
N ASP A 86 -8.94 10.47 -1.38
CA ASP A 86 -9.45 10.12 -2.72
C ASP A 86 -8.77 8.86 -3.26
N TYR A 87 -7.55 8.60 -2.80
CA TYR A 87 -6.75 7.41 -3.09
C TYR A 87 -6.36 6.70 -1.80
N LEU A 88 -6.21 5.37 -1.88
CA LEU A 88 -5.80 4.50 -0.77
C LEU A 88 -4.50 3.80 -1.13
N HIS A 89 -3.60 3.71 -0.15
CA HIS A 89 -2.41 2.87 -0.16
C HIS A 89 -2.49 1.88 0.99
N PHE A 90 -2.19 0.61 0.75
CA PHE A 90 -2.09 -0.42 1.78
C PHE A 90 -0.62 -0.72 2.00
N LEU A 91 -0.09 -0.45 3.19
CA LEU A 91 1.32 -0.61 3.51
C LEU A 91 1.46 -1.53 4.71
N ASP A 92 2.36 -2.51 4.66
CA ASP A 92 2.63 -3.38 5.78
C ASP A 92 3.49 -2.66 6.83
N ALA A 93 3.35 -3.04 8.12
CA ALA A 93 3.93 -2.30 9.25
C ALA A 93 5.47 -2.38 9.35
N ASP A 94 6.10 -3.16 8.50
CA ASP A 94 7.54 -3.39 8.40
C ASP A 94 8.13 -2.98 7.03
N ASP A 95 7.29 -2.40 6.15
CA ASP A 95 7.71 -1.90 4.85
C ASP A 95 7.96 -0.39 4.86
N LEU A 96 8.69 0.11 3.87
CA LEU A 96 9.06 1.51 3.71
C LEU A 96 8.57 2.07 2.37
N VAL A 97 8.15 3.33 2.38
CA VAL A 97 7.81 4.09 1.17
C VAL A 97 8.99 4.97 0.78
N GLU A 98 9.47 4.84 -0.45
CA GLU A 98 10.55 5.67 -0.97
C GLU A 98 10.15 7.14 -1.10
N LYS A 99 11.12 8.03 -0.88
CA LYS A 99 10.90 9.47 -0.96
C LYS A 99 10.36 9.89 -2.33
N GLY A 100 9.25 10.62 -2.33
CA GLY A 100 8.60 11.14 -3.54
C GLY A 100 7.68 10.14 -4.25
N ALA A 101 7.57 8.90 -3.76
CA ALA A 101 6.70 7.88 -4.36
C ALA A 101 5.23 8.33 -4.41
N TYR A 102 4.71 8.88 -3.31
CA TYR A 102 3.31 9.30 -3.25
C TYR A 102 3.01 10.46 -4.20
N GLN A 103 3.87 11.47 -4.27
CA GLN A 103 3.70 12.58 -5.20
C GLN A 103 3.63 12.08 -6.64
N LYS A 104 4.52 11.16 -7.01
CA LYS A 104 4.55 10.57 -8.35
C LYS A 104 3.29 9.77 -8.65
N TYR A 105 2.89 8.86 -7.74
CA TYR A 105 1.72 8.03 -7.93
C TYR A 105 0.44 8.83 -8.05
N LEU A 106 0.27 9.85 -7.19
CA LEU A 106 -0.88 10.75 -7.25
C LEU A 106 -0.92 11.56 -8.54
N SER A 107 0.24 12.11 -8.97
CA SER A 107 0.33 12.83 -10.25
C SER A 107 -0.11 11.96 -11.43
N ILE A 108 0.37 10.71 -11.50
CA ILE A 108 -0.03 9.75 -12.52
C ILE A 108 -1.53 9.45 -12.42
N ALA A 109 -2.02 9.15 -11.21
CA ALA A 109 -3.41 8.77 -10.99
C ALA A 109 -4.39 9.88 -11.39
N GLU A 110 -4.06 11.14 -11.05
CA GLU A 110 -4.87 12.31 -11.41
C GLU A 110 -4.84 12.58 -12.92
N GLN A 111 -3.66 12.60 -13.55
CA GLN A 111 -3.50 12.86 -14.98
C GLN A 111 -4.13 11.79 -15.84
N ALA A 112 -3.92 10.52 -15.49
CA ALA A 112 -4.47 9.38 -16.22
C ALA A 112 -5.95 9.10 -15.85
N GLY A 113 -6.49 9.67 -14.78
CA GLY A 113 -7.79 9.29 -14.23
C GLY A 113 -7.81 7.81 -13.82
N ALA A 114 -6.68 7.29 -13.31
CA ALA A 114 -6.51 5.87 -13.07
C ALA A 114 -7.33 5.38 -11.86
N ASP A 115 -7.88 4.16 -11.99
CA ASP A 115 -8.50 3.43 -10.87
C ASP A 115 -7.43 2.81 -9.97
N MET A 116 -6.27 2.45 -10.58
CA MET A 116 -5.13 1.86 -9.90
C MET A 116 -3.83 2.30 -10.60
N VAL A 117 -2.83 2.68 -9.80
CA VAL A 117 -1.44 2.89 -10.26
C VAL A 117 -0.55 1.91 -9.51
N LYS A 118 0.14 1.04 -10.25
CA LYS A 118 1.06 0.04 -9.70
C LYS A 118 2.48 0.31 -10.14
N GLY A 119 3.40 0.25 -9.19
CA GLY A 119 4.84 0.41 -9.45
C GLY A 119 5.66 -0.80 -9.05
N CYS A 120 6.97 -0.65 -9.19
CA CYS A 120 7.95 -1.63 -8.76
C CYS A 120 8.24 -1.49 -7.28
N ALA A 121 8.77 -2.56 -6.68
CA ALA A 121 9.35 -2.55 -5.35
C ALA A 121 10.68 -3.28 -5.32
N VAL A 122 11.49 -2.99 -4.32
CA VAL A 122 12.75 -3.64 -4.05
C VAL A 122 12.73 -4.27 -2.66
N CYS A 123 13.36 -5.42 -2.50
CA CYS A 123 13.57 -6.00 -1.19
C CYS A 123 14.76 -5.35 -0.50
N PHE A 124 14.72 -5.19 0.80
CA PHE A 124 15.88 -4.76 1.60
C PHE A 124 16.06 -5.71 2.79
N ASP A 125 17.30 -5.91 3.15
CA ASP A 125 17.67 -6.62 4.35
C ASP A 125 17.74 -5.64 5.53
N ASN A 126 17.03 -5.92 6.61
CA ASN A 126 16.95 -5.01 7.75
C ASN A 126 18.25 -4.91 8.56
N GLU A 127 19.12 -5.92 8.50
CA GLU A 127 20.36 -5.94 9.28
C GLU A 127 21.49 -5.26 8.49
N THR A 128 21.57 -5.53 7.18
CA THR A 128 22.65 -5.01 6.33
C THR A 128 22.27 -3.76 5.57
N GLY A 129 20.97 -3.51 5.34
CA GLY A 129 20.46 -2.45 4.46
C GLY A 129 20.68 -2.73 2.97
N GLU A 130 21.16 -3.93 2.60
CA GLU A 130 21.36 -4.31 1.21
C GLU A 130 20.04 -4.39 0.46
N LEU A 131 20.04 -3.88 -0.77
CA LEU A 131 18.88 -3.93 -1.66
C LEU A 131 19.02 -5.11 -2.62
N SER A 132 17.93 -5.83 -2.84
CA SER A 132 17.85 -6.91 -3.83
C SER A 132 16.61 -6.76 -4.71
N ASP A 133 16.79 -7.03 -6.00
CA ASP A 133 15.70 -7.04 -6.97
C ASP A 133 15.06 -8.45 -7.00
N THR A 134 13.76 -8.51 -6.82
CA THR A 134 12.98 -9.73 -7.11
C THR A 134 12.23 -9.49 -8.42
N PRO A 135 12.40 -10.33 -9.45
CA PRO A 135 11.79 -10.11 -10.78
C PRO A 135 10.29 -9.82 -10.72
N LEU A 136 9.58 -10.52 -9.82
CA LEU A 136 8.14 -10.37 -9.62
C LEU A 136 7.73 -8.96 -9.16
N PHE A 137 8.55 -8.31 -8.32
CA PHE A 137 8.29 -6.96 -7.82
C PHE A 137 8.92 -5.88 -8.69
N ALA A 138 9.95 -6.23 -9.44
CA ALA A 138 10.59 -5.35 -10.42
C ALA A 138 9.79 -5.23 -11.73
N LEU A 139 8.72 -6.01 -11.91
CA LEU A 139 7.92 -6.10 -13.13
C LEU A 139 8.77 -6.40 -14.38
N SER A 140 9.84 -7.20 -14.22
CA SER A 140 10.85 -7.45 -15.26
C SER A 140 10.29 -8.18 -16.48
N ASP A 141 9.26 -9.00 -16.28
CA ASP A 141 8.64 -9.82 -17.33
C ASP A 141 7.49 -9.09 -18.07
N VAL A 142 7.20 -7.85 -17.66
CA VAL A 142 6.19 -7.02 -18.32
C VAL A 142 6.82 -6.30 -19.51
N PRO A 143 6.27 -6.42 -20.73
CA PRO A 143 6.78 -5.73 -21.90
C PRO A 143 6.86 -4.21 -21.73
N ALA A 144 7.94 -3.60 -22.23
CA ALA A 144 8.20 -2.16 -22.04
C ALA A 144 7.07 -1.27 -22.55
N GLU A 145 6.42 -1.68 -23.61
CA GLU A 145 5.26 -0.98 -24.20
C GLU A 145 4.00 -0.97 -23.31
N CYS A 146 3.99 -1.74 -22.23
CA CYS A 146 2.86 -1.79 -21.30
C CYS A 146 2.97 -0.79 -20.15
N PHE A 147 4.13 -0.13 -20.02
CA PHE A 147 4.32 0.91 -19.04
C PHE A 147 3.87 2.28 -19.55
N ASP A 148 3.65 3.17 -18.59
CA ASP A 148 3.37 4.59 -18.79
C ASP A 148 2.20 4.89 -19.73
N LYS A 149 1.20 4.01 -19.68
CA LYS A 149 -0.09 4.17 -20.37
C LYS A 149 -1.24 3.54 -19.59
N VAL A 150 -2.45 3.91 -19.94
CA VAL A 150 -3.66 3.29 -19.39
C VAL A 150 -3.91 1.93 -20.04
N LEU A 151 -4.10 0.91 -19.21
CA LEU A 151 -4.42 -0.47 -19.57
C LEU A 151 -5.65 -0.95 -18.80
N ASN A 152 -6.22 -2.06 -19.22
CA ASN A 152 -7.14 -2.86 -18.41
C ASN A 152 -6.93 -4.35 -18.69
N PHE A 153 -7.46 -5.21 -17.83
CA PHE A 153 -7.31 -6.66 -17.93
C PHE A 153 -7.80 -7.22 -19.27
N HIS A 154 -8.90 -6.70 -19.82
CA HIS A 154 -9.49 -7.22 -21.04
C HIS A 154 -8.65 -6.91 -22.30
N GLN A 155 -7.82 -5.86 -22.24
CA GLN A 155 -6.94 -5.47 -23.36
C GLN A 155 -5.61 -6.24 -23.36
N ALA A 156 -5.14 -6.66 -22.20
CA ALA A 156 -3.81 -7.27 -22.03
C ALA A 156 -3.81 -8.28 -20.85
N PRO A 157 -4.63 -9.34 -20.91
CA PRO A 157 -4.77 -10.27 -19.79
C PRO A 157 -3.47 -11.01 -19.45
N GLU A 158 -2.61 -11.26 -20.45
CA GLU A 158 -1.33 -11.95 -20.28
C GLU A 158 -0.36 -11.17 -19.39
N ILE A 159 -0.42 -9.82 -19.37
CA ILE A 159 0.46 -8.99 -18.54
C ILE A 159 0.20 -9.25 -17.07
N PHE A 160 -1.07 -9.43 -16.69
CA PHE A 160 -1.47 -9.58 -15.31
C PHE A 160 -1.08 -10.93 -14.71
N SER A 161 -0.64 -11.90 -15.52
CA SER A 161 -0.02 -13.14 -15.04
C SER A 161 1.45 -12.95 -14.63
N HIS A 162 2.09 -11.84 -15.04
CA HIS A 162 3.50 -11.53 -14.78
C HIS A 162 3.71 -10.48 -13.69
N ILE A 163 2.65 -9.99 -13.06
CA ILE A 163 2.74 -9.03 -11.97
C ILE A 163 2.37 -9.67 -10.63
N SER A 164 3.07 -9.25 -9.58
CA SER A 164 2.80 -9.73 -8.22
C SER A 164 1.37 -9.43 -7.76
N VAL A 165 0.73 -10.43 -7.15
CA VAL A 165 -0.63 -10.33 -6.61
C VAL A 165 -0.58 -9.73 -5.19
N VAL A 166 -0.03 -8.52 -5.08
CA VAL A 166 0.13 -7.81 -3.80
C VAL A 166 -0.44 -6.40 -3.87
N PRO A 167 -1.10 -5.89 -2.82
CA PRO A 167 -1.74 -4.58 -2.83
C PRO A 167 -0.82 -3.43 -2.46
N TRP A 168 0.31 -3.68 -1.78
CA TRP A 168 1.13 -2.66 -1.13
C TRP A 168 2.04 -1.85 -2.08
N ASN A 169 2.29 -2.29 -3.31
CA ASN A 169 3.05 -1.51 -4.31
C ASN A 169 2.13 -0.77 -5.30
N ALA A 170 0.92 -0.44 -4.87
CA ALA A 170 -0.05 0.27 -5.68
C ALA A 170 -0.88 1.25 -4.85
N ILE A 171 -1.36 2.32 -5.49
CA ILE A 171 -2.45 3.14 -4.96
C ILE A 171 -3.73 2.87 -5.73
N TYR A 172 -4.86 3.00 -5.04
CA TYR A 172 -6.18 2.69 -5.56
C TYR A 172 -7.10 3.88 -5.38
N LYS A 173 -7.89 4.22 -6.39
CA LYS A 173 -8.94 5.24 -6.27
C LYS A 173 -10.00 4.76 -5.29
N ARG A 174 -10.23 5.49 -4.19
CA ARG A 174 -11.19 5.10 -3.15
C ARG A 174 -12.60 4.90 -3.70
N LYS A 175 -13.05 5.80 -4.57
CA LYS A 175 -14.36 5.69 -5.22
C LYS A 175 -14.51 4.35 -5.97
N PHE A 176 -13.49 3.93 -6.72
CA PHE A 176 -13.47 2.66 -7.42
C PHE A 176 -13.64 1.46 -6.46
N ILE A 177 -12.86 1.43 -5.34
CA ILE A 177 -12.96 0.38 -4.32
C ILE A 177 -14.39 0.29 -3.77
N LEU A 178 -14.99 1.43 -3.43
CA LEU A 178 -16.33 1.48 -2.83
C LEU A 178 -17.42 1.08 -3.83
N GLU A 179 -17.38 1.56 -5.05
CA GLU A 179 -18.36 1.25 -6.09
C GLU A 179 -18.34 -0.23 -6.52
N LYS A 180 -17.16 -0.85 -6.51
CA LYS A 180 -17.00 -2.28 -6.81
C LYS A 180 -17.19 -3.18 -5.59
N GLY A 181 -17.32 -2.62 -4.40
CA GLY A 181 -17.47 -3.37 -3.16
C GLY A 181 -16.24 -4.21 -2.79
N LEU A 182 -15.04 -3.78 -3.24
CA LEU A 182 -13.81 -4.55 -3.05
C LEU A 182 -13.46 -4.64 -1.55
N ARG A 183 -13.17 -5.86 -1.09
CA ARG A 183 -12.79 -6.14 0.31
C ARG A 183 -11.72 -7.22 0.39
N PHE A 184 -10.89 -7.11 1.40
CA PHE A 184 -9.93 -8.16 1.77
C PHE A 184 -10.65 -9.32 2.46
N ASN A 185 -10.16 -10.53 2.25
CA ASN A 185 -10.65 -11.70 2.97
C ASN A 185 -10.18 -11.71 4.43
N ASN A 186 -10.97 -12.27 5.34
CA ASN A 186 -10.60 -12.47 6.75
C ASN A 186 -9.86 -13.81 6.94
N LEU A 187 -8.85 -14.07 6.12
CA LEU A 187 -8.01 -15.26 6.22
C LEU A 187 -6.70 -14.92 6.95
N ILE A 188 -6.12 -15.92 7.62
CA ILE A 188 -4.83 -15.78 8.33
C ILE A 188 -3.72 -15.40 7.35
N CYS A 189 -3.71 -16.04 6.17
CA CYS A 189 -2.75 -15.76 5.11
C CYS A 189 -3.48 -15.61 3.77
N VAL A 190 -2.79 -15.05 2.77
CA VAL A 190 -3.33 -14.88 1.40
C VAL A 190 -4.64 -14.06 1.38
N ASN A 191 -4.82 -13.19 2.36
CA ASN A 191 -6.03 -12.37 2.50
C ASN A 191 -6.15 -11.26 1.45
N ASP A 192 -5.06 -10.97 0.75
CA ASP A 192 -4.90 -9.92 -0.24
C ASP A 192 -5.18 -10.36 -1.69
N ARG A 193 -5.03 -11.65 -1.99
CA ARG A 193 -5.17 -12.15 -3.38
C ARG A 193 -6.53 -11.88 -4.00
N SER A 194 -7.62 -12.09 -3.26
CA SER A 194 -8.95 -11.84 -3.79
C SER A 194 -9.16 -10.35 -4.07
N PHE A 195 -8.81 -9.49 -3.11
CA PHE A 195 -8.91 -8.04 -3.27
C PHE A 195 -8.13 -7.57 -4.51
N TYR A 196 -6.86 -8.00 -4.63
CA TYR A 196 -6.02 -7.59 -5.75
C TYR A 196 -6.55 -8.10 -7.09
N SER A 197 -6.90 -9.39 -7.16
CA SER A 197 -7.44 -9.98 -8.40
C SER A 197 -8.74 -9.31 -8.84
N GLU A 198 -9.67 -9.08 -7.91
CA GLU A 198 -10.92 -8.37 -8.20
C GLU A 198 -10.66 -6.92 -8.63
N ALA A 199 -9.71 -6.23 -8.01
CA ALA A 199 -9.31 -4.89 -8.41
C ALA A 199 -8.79 -4.88 -9.85
N VAL A 200 -7.87 -5.79 -10.20
CA VAL A 200 -7.32 -5.90 -11.56
C VAL A 200 -8.40 -6.24 -12.59
N PHE A 201 -9.26 -7.22 -12.31
CA PHE A 201 -10.30 -7.65 -13.23
C PHE A 201 -11.40 -6.59 -13.48
N THR A 202 -11.66 -5.74 -12.48
CA THR A 202 -12.78 -4.79 -12.51
C THR A 202 -12.35 -3.36 -12.79
N ALA A 203 -11.06 -3.04 -12.69
CA ALA A 203 -10.55 -1.72 -13.02
C ALA A 203 -10.61 -1.46 -14.54
N ASN A 204 -11.09 -0.28 -14.92
CA ASN A 204 -11.11 0.16 -16.31
C ASN A 204 -9.81 0.86 -16.72
N ARG A 205 -9.07 1.41 -15.74
CA ARG A 205 -7.91 2.28 -15.97
C ARG A 205 -6.80 1.91 -14.99
N ILE A 206 -5.91 1.01 -15.43
CA ILE A 206 -4.71 0.59 -14.68
C ILE A 206 -3.50 1.27 -15.33
N TRP A 207 -2.61 1.80 -14.51
CA TRP A 207 -1.33 2.34 -14.94
C TRP A 207 -0.21 1.55 -14.30
N LEU A 208 0.71 1.04 -15.10
CA LEU A 208 1.95 0.42 -14.65
C LEU A 208 3.09 1.41 -14.83
N THR A 209 3.93 1.57 -13.81
CA THR A 209 5.13 2.41 -13.89
C THR A 209 6.37 1.63 -13.51
N GLN A 210 7.47 1.82 -14.25
CA GLN A 210 8.77 1.20 -13.97
C GLN A 210 9.55 1.88 -12.85
N ASP A 211 8.95 2.84 -12.14
CA ASP A 211 9.63 3.50 -11.04
C ASP A 211 9.94 2.51 -9.91
N ARG A 212 11.22 2.17 -9.81
CA ARG A 212 11.75 1.25 -8.79
C ARG A 212 11.80 1.83 -7.38
N LYS A 213 11.34 3.07 -7.20
CA LYS A 213 11.43 3.80 -5.94
C LYS A 213 10.12 3.83 -5.14
N SER A 214 9.18 2.90 -5.41
CA SER A 214 7.86 3.02 -4.81
C SER A 214 7.77 2.47 -3.39
N THR A 215 8.32 1.28 -3.15
CA THR A 215 8.23 0.62 -1.85
C THR A 215 9.44 -0.26 -1.62
N ARG A 216 9.95 -0.29 -0.40
CA ARG A 216 10.96 -1.24 0.06
C ARG A 216 10.30 -2.27 0.95
N LEU A 217 10.53 -3.53 0.63
CA LEU A 217 10.04 -4.67 1.40
C LEU A 217 11.09 -5.15 2.38
N ASN A 218 10.64 -5.48 3.57
CA ASN A 218 11.48 -6.20 4.51
C ASN A 218 11.69 -7.65 4.05
N SER A 219 12.94 -8.09 3.90
CA SER A 219 13.29 -9.45 3.45
C SER A 219 12.90 -10.56 4.44
N SER A 220 12.42 -10.22 5.64
CA SER A 220 11.93 -11.20 6.62
C SER A 220 10.62 -11.90 6.23
N HIS A 221 10.02 -11.53 5.10
CA HIS A 221 8.81 -12.17 4.55
C HIS A 221 9.09 -13.45 3.74
N GLU A 222 10.34 -13.84 3.56
CA GLU A 222 10.70 -15.15 2.98
C GLU A 222 10.69 -16.25 4.08
#